data_9dc7bdf49f46505b927676dbdc333cd2
#
_entry.id   9dc7bdf49f46505b927676dbdc333cd2
#
_cell.length_a   1.000
_cell.length_b   1.000
_cell.length_c   1.000
_cell.angle_alpha   90.00
_cell.angle_beta   90.00
_cell.angle_gamma   90.00
#
_symmetry.space_group_name_H-M   'P 1'
#
loop_
_entity.id
_entity.type
_entity.pdbx_description
1 polymer ?
#
loop_
_entity_poly.entity_id
_entity_poly.type
_entity_poly.pdbx_seq_one_letter_code
_entity_poly.pdbx_strand_id
1 'polypeptide(L)'
;MSEIAALNYKWSCRIVSQLYNFGVRTVCISPGSRNTPLTLAFLEYGKFDCVSHIDERSGSFFGLGVALKTQNPVAILSTSGTATANFLPAVIEASQSRVPLIILTADRPTKLIGTGANQTIIQKNIYGYYVRRSTDVGLPSIKMNGLDSSINSALQLSTGINWNNELVSPQGPVHLNIPFDEPLYQSGRSQK
;
A
#
# COMPACT_ATOMS: atom_id res chain seq x y z
N MET A 1 -2.34 26.81 -1.87
CA MET A 1 -2.02 25.36 -1.79
C MET A 1 -3.11 24.69 -0.99
N SER A 2 -3.76 23.64 -1.48
CA SER A 2 -4.68 22.88 -0.62
C SER A 2 -3.89 22.14 0.45
N GLU A 3 -4.19 22.41 1.70
CA GLU A 3 -3.53 21.76 2.84
C GLU A 3 -3.70 20.23 2.81
N ILE A 4 -4.89 19.75 2.42
CA ILE A 4 -5.21 18.33 2.29
C ILE A 4 -4.31 17.65 1.25
N ALA A 5 -4.19 18.21 0.04
CA ALA A 5 -3.33 17.64 -1.00
C ALA A 5 -1.86 17.59 -0.56
N ALA A 6 -1.39 18.63 0.13
CA ALA A 6 -0.02 18.66 0.66
C ALA A 6 0.20 17.58 1.74
N LEU A 7 -0.78 17.36 2.63
CA LEU A 7 -0.73 16.31 3.64
C LEU A 7 -0.78 14.91 3.01
N ASN A 8 -1.68 14.68 2.06
CA ASN A 8 -1.77 13.41 1.32
C ASN A 8 -0.41 13.04 0.70
N TYR A 9 0.21 14.01 0.04
CA TYR A 9 1.51 13.80 -0.60
C TYR A 9 2.63 13.57 0.44
N LYS A 10 2.68 14.36 1.51
CA LYS A 10 3.68 14.22 2.57
C LYS A 10 3.62 12.84 3.25
N TRP A 11 2.41 12.34 3.53
CA TRP A 11 2.21 10.99 4.06
C TRP A 11 2.65 9.92 3.07
N SER A 12 2.30 10.09 1.80
CA SER A 12 2.73 9.17 0.73
C SER A 12 4.25 9.10 0.62
N CYS A 13 4.94 10.23 0.64
CA CYS A 13 6.41 10.27 0.66
C CYS A 13 7.00 9.53 1.87
N ARG A 14 6.37 9.69 3.06
CA ARG A 14 6.82 9.00 4.27
C ARG A 14 6.65 7.49 4.15
N ILE A 15 5.50 7.01 3.67
CA ILE A 15 5.23 5.59 3.41
C ILE A 15 6.25 5.02 2.43
N VAL A 16 6.45 5.68 1.30
CA VAL A 16 7.39 5.25 0.25
C VAL A 16 8.83 5.17 0.78
N SER A 17 9.25 6.15 1.58
CA SER A 17 10.58 6.12 2.22
C SER A 17 10.76 4.93 3.17
N GLN A 18 9.73 4.59 3.97
CA GLN A 18 9.76 3.43 4.85
C GLN A 18 9.88 2.12 4.05
N LEU A 19 9.12 1.99 2.97
CA LEU A 19 9.18 0.82 2.09
C LEU A 19 10.57 0.65 1.47
N TYR A 20 11.18 1.74 1.00
CA TYR A 20 12.53 1.70 0.46
C TYR A 20 13.56 1.26 1.51
N ASN A 21 13.50 1.84 2.71
CA ASN A 21 14.39 1.50 3.81
C ASN A 21 14.23 0.06 4.27
N PHE A 22 13.01 -0.50 4.14
CA PHE A 22 12.74 -1.91 4.44
C PHE A 22 13.27 -2.88 3.37
N GLY A 23 13.65 -2.42 2.20
CA GLY A 23 14.19 -3.25 1.13
C GLY A 23 13.26 -3.45 -0.07
N VAL A 24 12.06 -2.86 -0.09
CA VAL A 24 11.20 -2.88 -1.28
C VAL A 24 11.89 -2.11 -2.41
N ARG A 25 11.97 -2.71 -3.58
CA ARG A 25 12.55 -2.09 -4.78
C ARG A 25 11.60 -2.07 -5.96
N THR A 26 10.65 -2.97 -6.01
CA THR A 26 9.65 -3.06 -7.09
C THR A 26 8.27 -2.75 -6.55
N VAL A 27 7.50 -1.96 -7.29
CA VAL A 27 6.09 -1.69 -7.03
C VAL A 27 5.27 -1.91 -8.29
N CYS A 28 4.23 -2.76 -8.20
CA CYS A 28 3.25 -2.95 -9.26
C CYS A 28 2.06 -2.01 -8.99
N ILE A 29 1.81 -1.08 -9.90
CA ILE A 29 0.82 -0.01 -9.72
C ILE A 29 -0.36 -0.25 -10.67
N SER A 30 -1.54 -0.46 -10.10
CA SER A 30 -2.79 -0.42 -10.87
C SER A 30 -3.37 0.99 -10.79
N PRO A 31 -3.51 1.70 -11.94
CA PRO A 31 -3.84 3.12 -11.95
C PRO A 31 -5.25 3.41 -11.47
N GLY A 32 -5.42 4.52 -10.77
CA GLY A 32 -6.71 5.03 -10.32
C GLY A 32 -6.56 6.37 -9.61
N SER A 33 -7.66 7.13 -9.51
CA SER A 33 -7.59 8.49 -8.94
C SER A 33 -7.16 8.48 -7.47
N ARG A 34 -7.70 7.57 -6.66
CA ARG A 34 -7.49 7.60 -5.20
C ARG A 34 -6.05 7.27 -4.79
N ASN A 35 -5.32 6.47 -5.56
CA ASN A 35 -3.92 6.18 -5.29
C ASN A 35 -2.93 7.20 -5.90
N THR A 36 -3.40 8.28 -6.52
CA THR A 36 -2.53 9.32 -7.10
C THR A 36 -1.47 9.83 -6.15
N PRO A 37 -1.74 10.14 -4.85
CA PRO A 37 -0.70 10.63 -3.94
C PRO A 37 0.46 9.64 -3.78
N LEU A 38 0.15 8.33 -3.64
CA LEU A 38 1.16 7.28 -3.53
C LEU A 38 1.91 7.07 -4.84
N THR A 39 1.19 7.03 -5.97
CA THR A 39 1.80 6.87 -7.30
C THR A 39 2.82 7.97 -7.57
N LEU A 40 2.46 9.23 -7.32
CA LEU A 40 3.38 10.35 -7.48
C LEU A 40 4.58 10.24 -6.54
N ALA A 41 4.36 9.86 -5.28
CA ALA A 41 5.45 9.67 -4.32
C ALA A 41 6.44 8.58 -4.75
N PHE A 42 5.97 7.45 -5.30
CA PHE A 42 6.85 6.40 -5.84
C PHE A 42 7.66 6.89 -7.04
N LEU A 43 7.01 7.56 -8.00
CA LEU A 43 7.66 8.06 -9.21
C LEU A 43 8.70 9.14 -8.89
N GLU A 44 8.36 10.10 -8.02
CA GLU A 44 9.25 11.19 -7.63
C GLU A 44 10.41 10.70 -6.72
N TYR A 45 10.23 9.62 -5.97
CA TYR A 45 11.33 9.02 -5.18
C TYR A 45 12.45 8.49 -6.08
N GLY A 46 12.11 8.00 -7.27
CA GLY A 46 13.05 7.69 -8.36
C GLY A 46 13.99 6.50 -8.13
N LYS A 47 13.72 5.67 -7.11
CA LYS A 47 14.56 4.50 -6.74
C LYS A 47 13.79 3.18 -6.74
N PHE A 48 12.59 3.17 -7.29
CA PHE A 48 11.77 1.98 -7.43
C PHE A 48 11.60 1.62 -8.91
N ASP A 49 11.58 0.33 -9.17
CA ASP A 49 11.07 -0.22 -10.43
C ASP A 49 9.55 -0.18 -10.39
N CYS A 50 8.97 0.89 -10.95
CA CYS A 50 7.53 1.08 -11.02
C CYS A 50 6.98 0.42 -12.28
N VAL A 51 6.17 -0.64 -12.09
CA VAL A 51 5.55 -1.38 -13.21
C VAL A 51 4.05 -1.14 -13.18
N SER A 52 3.51 -0.58 -14.27
CA SER A 52 2.07 -0.30 -14.39
C SER A 52 1.31 -1.50 -14.96
N HIS A 53 0.19 -1.86 -14.31
CA HIS A 53 -0.73 -2.90 -14.75
C HIS A 53 -2.17 -2.39 -14.68
N ILE A 54 -2.90 -2.46 -15.80
CA ILE A 54 -4.31 -2.04 -15.85
C ILE A 54 -5.19 -2.99 -15.04
N ASP A 55 -4.95 -4.29 -15.16
CA ASP A 55 -5.68 -5.32 -14.40
C ASP A 55 -4.97 -5.63 -13.09
N GLU A 56 -5.67 -5.40 -11.97
CA GLU A 56 -5.12 -5.56 -10.62
C GLU A 56 -4.72 -7.01 -10.34
N ARG A 57 -5.53 -7.97 -10.77
CA ARG A 57 -5.23 -9.40 -10.56
C ARG A 57 -3.95 -9.79 -11.27
N SER A 58 -3.80 -9.43 -12.53
CA SER A 58 -2.58 -9.70 -13.30
C SER A 58 -1.36 -9.01 -12.69
N GLY A 59 -1.49 -7.73 -12.30
CA GLY A 59 -0.44 -6.96 -11.64
C GLY A 59 0.00 -7.55 -10.30
N SER A 60 -0.95 -8.07 -9.52
CA SER A 60 -0.63 -8.70 -8.23
C SER A 60 0.10 -10.03 -8.39
N PHE A 61 -0.27 -10.86 -9.36
CA PHE A 61 0.47 -12.09 -9.68
C PHE A 61 1.84 -11.80 -10.28
N PHE A 62 1.98 -10.76 -11.09
CA PHE A 62 3.29 -10.32 -11.55
C PHE A 62 4.20 -9.94 -10.37
N GLY A 63 3.69 -9.12 -9.43
CA GLY A 63 4.41 -8.75 -8.22
C GLY A 63 4.80 -9.96 -7.36
N LEU A 64 3.89 -10.93 -7.22
CA LEU A 64 4.17 -12.21 -6.54
C LEU A 64 5.31 -12.96 -7.23
N GLY A 65 5.29 -13.06 -8.57
CA GLY A 65 6.36 -13.70 -9.34
C GLY A 65 7.71 -13.03 -9.17
N VAL A 66 7.75 -11.68 -9.15
CA VAL A 66 8.97 -10.92 -8.88
C VAL A 66 9.49 -11.20 -7.46
N ALA A 67 8.61 -11.19 -6.46
CA ALA A 67 8.99 -11.47 -5.06
C ALA A 67 9.56 -12.89 -4.90
N LEU A 68 8.94 -13.89 -5.53
CA LEU A 68 9.43 -15.28 -5.55
C LEU A 68 10.81 -15.38 -6.20
N LYS A 69 11.01 -14.71 -7.33
CA LYS A 69 12.28 -14.77 -8.07
C LYS A 69 13.42 -14.06 -7.38
N THR A 70 13.13 -12.88 -6.81
CA THR A 70 14.16 -12.02 -6.22
C THR A 70 14.40 -12.30 -4.74
N GLN A 71 13.48 -13.02 -4.09
CA GLN A 71 13.47 -13.25 -2.63
C GLN A 71 13.41 -11.92 -1.83
N ASN A 72 12.94 -10.85 -2.45
CA ASN A 72 12.77 -9.53 -1.84
C ASN A 72 11.28 -9.17 -1.72
N PRO A 73 10.89 -8.36 -0.73
CA PRO A 73 9.53 -7.88 -0.63
C PRO A 73 9.18 -6.97 -1.82
N VAL A 74 7.98 -7.18 -2.38
CA VAL A 74 7.42 -6.40 -3.49
C VAL A 74 6.15 -5.71 -3.03
N ALA A 75 5.96 -4.45 -3.44
CA ALA A 75 4.72 -3.74 -3.20
C ALA A 75 3.75 -3.88 -4.38
N ILE A 76 2.46 -4.01 -4.07
CA ILE A 76 1.37 -3.90 -5.04
C ILE A 76 0.44 -2.78 -4.58
N LEU A 77 0.07 -1.89 -5.49
CA LEU A 77 -0.71 -0.69 -5.20
C LEU A 77 -1.96 -0.63 -6.07
N SER A 78 -3.14 -0.49 -5.43
CA SER A 78 -4.40 -0.23 -6.12
C SER A 78 -5.10 1.02 -5.61
N THR A 79 -6.06 1.48 -6.40
CA THR A 79 -7.07 2.43 -5.98
C THR A 79 -8.09 1.73 -5.05
N SER A 80 -9.16 2.43 -4.67
CA SER A 80 -10.19 1.91 -3.75
C SER A 80 -11.27 1.08 -4.46
N GLY A 81 -12.12 0.46 -3.67
CA GLY A 81 -13.27 -0.31 -4.14
C GLY A 81 -12.88 -1.72 -4.58
N THR A 82 -13.55 -2.24 -5.61
CA THR A 82 -13.34 -3.61 -6.11
C THR A 82 -11.94 -3.88 -6.65
N ALA A 83 -11.20 -2.83 -7.03
CA ALA A 83 -9.76 -2.92 -7.34
C ALA A 83 -8.98 -3.65 -6.23
N THR A 84 -9.26 -3.29 -4.99
CA THR A 84 -8.69 -3.94 -3.80
C THR A 84 -9.01 -5.44 -3.74
N ALA A 85 -10.26 -5.81 -4.04
CA ALA A 85 -10.70 -7.21 -4.01
C ALA A 85 -10.00 -8.07 -5.07
N ASN A 86 -9.62 -7.51 -6.21
CA ASN A 86 -8.93 -8.20 -7.28
C ASN A 86 -7.52 -8.68 -6.89
N PHE A 87 -6.94 -8.15 -5.82
CA PHE A 87 -5.67 -8.66 -5.28
C PHE A 87 -5.80 -9.98 -4.50
N LEU A 88 -7.02 -10.33 -4.04
CA LEU A 88 -7.23 -11.48 -3.16
C LEU A 88 -6.64 -12.79 -3.66
N PRO A 89 -6.75 -13.19 -4.95
CA PRO A 89 -6.16 -14.43 -5.42
C PRO A 89 -4.65 -14.50 -5.22
N ALA A 90 -3.92 -13.43 -5.55
CA ALA A 90 -2.48 -13.37 -5.35
C ALA A 90 -2.08 -13.27 -3.86
N VAL A 91 -2.91 -12.61 -3.05
CA VAL A 91 -2.70 -12.55 -1.59
C VAL A 91 -2.84 -13.91 -0.95
N ILE A 92 -3.83 -14.72 -1.38
CA ILE A 92 -3.98 -16.11 -0.92
C ILE A 92 -2.73 -16.92 -1.28
N GLU A 93 -2.30 -16.85 -2.53
CA GLU A 93 -1.10 -17.58 -2.99
C GLU A 93 0.16 -17.12 -2.26
N ALA A 94 0.38 -15.79 -2.09
CA ALA A 94 1.48 -15.25 -1.31
C ALA A 94 1.47 -15.74 0.13
N SER A 95 0.28 -15.85 0.75
CA SER A 95 0.13 -16.36 2.10
C SER A 95 0.53 -17.82 2.22
N GLN A 96 0.09 -18.68 1.30
CA GLN A 96 0.39 -20.11 1.28
C GLN A 96 1.87 -20.36 0.96
N SER A 97 2.43 -19.61 0.02
CA SER A 97 3.83 -19.69 -0.40
C SER A 97 4.80 -18.94 0.50
N ARG A 98 4.32 -18.29 1.57
CA ARG A 98 5.13 -17.52 2.54
C ARG A 98 5.95 -16.41 1.89
N VAL A 99 5.35 -15.69 0.93
CA VAL A 99 6.00 -14.60 0.20
C VAL A 99 5.68 -13.25 0.84
N PRO A 100 6.66 -12.39 1.14
CA PRO A 100 6.45 -11.06 1.71
C PRO A 100 5.91 -10.09 0.65
N LEU A 101 4.61 -10.10 0.41
CA LEU A 101 3.93 -9.18 -0.48
C LEU A 101 3.35 -8.01 0.32
N ILE A 102 3.68 -6.78 -0.05
CA ILE A 102 3.23 -5.58 0.64
C ILE A 102 2.05 -4.98 -0.13
N ILE A 103 0.85 -5.14 0.41
CA ILE A 103 -0.39 -4.69 -0.23
C ILE A 103 -0.70 -3.27 0.23
N LEU A 104 -0.73 -2.34 -0.71
CA LEU A 104 -1.10 -0.93 -0.50
C LEU A 104 -2.42 -0.67 -1.20
N THR A 105 -3.45 -0.32 -0.44
CA THR A 105 -4.76 0.04 -0.98
C THR A 105 -5.10 1.47 -0.61
N ALA A 106 -5.25 2.32 -1.61
CA ALA A 106 -5.82 3.64 -1.35
C ALA A 106 -7.30 3.50 -1.03
N ASP A 107 -7.80 4.31 -0.10
CA ASP A 107 -9.20 4.23 0.35
C ASP A 107 -9.85 5.61 0.44
N ARG A 108 -11.17 5.62 0.57
CA ARG A 108 -11.93 6.82 0.91
C ARG A 108 -11.89 7.06 2.42
N PRO A 109 -12.09 8.32 2.84
CA PRO A 109 -12.28 8.63 4.25
C PRO A 109 -13.44 7.83 4.86
N THR A 110 -13.31 7.43 6.12
CA THR A 110 -14.33 6.65 6.84
C THR A 110 -15.73 7.27 6.79
N LYS A 111 -15.82 8.61 6.73
CA LYS A 111 -17.08 9.35 6.61
C LYS A 111 -17.89 9.01 5.35
N LEU A 112 -17.26 8.42 4.32
CA LEU A 112 -17.89 8.04 3.06
C LEU A 112 -18.26 6.55 2.99
N ILE A 113 -17.81 5.74 3.94
CA ILE A 113 -18.10 4.31 3.99
C ILE A 113 -19.59 4.11 4.37
N GLY A 114 -20.31 3.30 3.60
CA GLY A 114 -21.72 3.03 3.83
C GLY A 114 -22.70 4.12 3.36
N THR A 115 -22.20 5.19 2.71
CA THR A 115 -23.05 6.30 2.22
C THR A 115 -23.53 6.14 0.77
N GLY A 116 -23.09 5.09 0.08
CA GLY A 116 -23.34 4.93 -1.37
C GLY A 116 -22.35 5.73 -2.24
N ALA A 117 -21.30 6.28 -1.66
CA ALA A 117 -20.24 6.98 -2.41
C ALA A 117 -19.59 6.05 -3.45
N ASN A 118 -19.31 6.58 -4.63
CA ASN A 118 -18.76 5.82 -5.75
C ASN A 118 -17.46 5.10 -5.36
N GLN A 119 -17.34 3.83 -5.77
CA GLN A 119 -16.13 3.01 -5.62
C GLN A 119 -15.67 2.94 -4.15
N THR A 120 -16.64 2.85 -3.22
CA THR A 120 -16.41 2.79 -1.78
C THR A 120 -16.96 1.47 -1.24
N ILE A 121 -16.09 0.69 -0.60
CA ILE A 121 -16.42 -0.57 0.07
C ILE A 121 -15.76 -0.61 1.44
N ILE A 122 -16.04 -1.63 2.24
CA ILE A 122 -15.28 -1.89 3.47
C ILE A 122 -13.98 -2.58 3.08
N GLN A 123 -12.87 -1.81 3.02
CA GLN A 123 -11.54 -2.34 2.68
C GLN A 123 -10.76 -2.83 3.92
N LYS A 124 -11.10 -2.28 5.07
CA LYS A 124 -10.47 -2.69 6.32
C LYS A 124 -10.63 -4.19 6.54
N ASN A 125 -9.50 -4.89 6.67
CA ASN A 125 -9.43 -6.34 6.88
C ASN A 125 -10.03 -7.19 5.74
N ILE A 126 -10.10 -6.66 4.53
CA ILE A 126 -10.71 -7.34 3.37
C ILE A 126 -10.03 -8.68 3.02
N TYR A 127 -8.74 -8.84 3.34
CA TYR A 127 -8.00 -10.07 3.08
C TYR A 127 -8.05 -11.09 4.24
N GLY A 128 -8.70 -10.76 5.35
CA GLY A 128 -8.94 -11.65 6.48
C GLY A 128 -7.66 -12.33 6.99
N TYR A 129 -7.70 -13.66 7.09
CA TYR A 129 -6.60 -14.49 7.61
C TYR A 129 -5.43 -14.69 6.64
N TYR A 130 -5.56 -14.22 5.39
CA TYR A 130 -4.51 -14.39 4.40
C TYR A 130 -3.36 -13.39 4.52
N VAL A 131 -3.52 -12.35 5.32
CA VAL A 131 -2.45 -11.40 5.64
C VAL A 131 -1.94 -11.57 7.06
N ARG A 132 -0.64 -11.40 7.28
CA ARG A 132 -0.03 -11.44 8.61
C ARG A 132 -0.47 -10.26 9.46
N ARG A 133 -0.80 -9.14 8.81
CA ARG A 133 -1.37 -7.95 9.42
C ARG A 133 -2.16 -7.14 8.41
N SER A 134 -3.31 -6.62 8.84
CA SER A 134 -4.05 -5.57 8.15
C SER A 134 -4.04 -4.31 9.01
N THR A 135 -3.54 -3.22 8.47
CA THR A 135 -3.39 -1.94 9.17
C THR A 135 -4.11 -0.84 8.40
N ASP A 136 -5.06 -0.18 9.03
CA ASP A 136 -5.61 1.09 8.56
C ASP A 136 -4.74 2.21 9.13
N VAL A 137 -4.05 2.95 8.26
CA VAL A 137 -3.10 3.98 8.70
C VAL A 137 -3.78 5.29 9.12
N GLY A 138 -5.08 5.41 8.88
CA GLY A 138 -5.84 6.63 9.14
C GLY A 138 -5.63 7.74 8.11
N LEU A 139 -6.40 8.81 8.23
CA LEU A 139 -6.29 9.97 7.35
C LEU A 139 -4.99 10.74 7.60
N PRO A 140 -4.36 11.25 6.52
CA PRO A 140 -3.21 12.14 6.63
C PRO A 140 -3.46 13.33 7.56
N SER A 141 -2.55 13.56 8.48
CA SER A 141 -2.60 14.64 9.44
C SER A 141 -1.22 15.29 9.65
N ILE A 142 -1.19 16.47 10.21
CA ILE A 142 0.06 17.20 10.53
C ILE A 142 0.93 16.37 11.49
N LYS A 143 0.29 15.74 12.47
CA LYS A 143 0.95 14.84 13.42
C LYS A 143 1.07 13.46 12.81
N MET A 144 2.25 13.09 12.34
CA MET A 144 2.53 11.74 11.82
C MET A 144 2.71 10.70 12.94
N ASN A 145 2.15 10.98 14.12
CA ASN A 145 2.28 10.11 15.28
C ASN A 145 1.67 8.73 14.98
N GLY A 146 2.46 7.71 15.17
CA GLY A 146 2.03 6.33 14.97
C GLY A 146 2.10 5.82 13.52
N LEU A 147 2.24 6.69 12.50
CA LEU A 147 2.36 6.23 11.11
C LEU A 147 3.58 5.32 10.93
N ASP A 148 4.74 5.78 11.34
CA ASP A 148 6.00 5.02 11.19
C ASP A 148 5.95 3.70 11.96
N SER A 149 5.47 3.71 13.20
CA SER A 149 5.36 2.50 14.01
C SER A 149 4.37 1.50 13.42
N SER A 150 3.25 1.97 12.88
CA SER A 150 2.24 1.14 12.22
C SER A 150 2.78 0.47 10.96
N ILE A 151 3.49 1.24 10.12
CA ILE A 151 4.10 0.72 8.90
C ILE A 151 5.22 -0.27 9.25
N ASN A 152 6.16 0.11 10.10
CA ASN A 152 7.30 -0.73 10.47
C ASN A 152 6.84 -2.04 11.10
N SER A 153 5.82 -2.00 11.97
CA SER A 153 5.24 -3.21 12.56
C SER A 153 4.64 -4.15 11.51
N ALA A 154 3.94 -3.61 10.50
CA ALA A 154 3.41 -4.42 9.41
C ALA A 154 4.54 -5.01 8.55
N LEU A 155 5.54 -4.20 8.18
CA LEU A 155 6.67 -4.64 7.38
C LEU A 155 7.48 -5.74 8.06
N GLN A 156 7.75 -5.62 9.35
CA GLN A 156 8.43 -6.66 10.11
C GLN A 156 7.66 -7.98 10.11
N LEU A 157 6.34 -7.93 10.30
CA LEU A 157 5.51 -9.13 10.24
C LEU A 157 5.46 -9.76 8.84
N SER A 158 5.72 -9.00 7.78
CA SER A 158 5.83 -9.59 6.43
C SER A 158 7.01 -10.55 6.31
N THR A 159 8.10 -10.28 7.03
CA THR A 159 9.27 -11.16 7.11
C THR A 159 9.16 -12.20 8.23
N GLY A 160 8.12 -12.13 9.05
CA GLY A 160 7.91 -13.02 10.18
C GLY A 160 8.75 -12.69 11.41
N ILE A 161 9.45 -11.56 11.43
CA ILE A 161 10.38 -11.15 12.48
C ILE A 161 9.79 -9.98 13.26
N ASN A 162 9.92 -9.98 14.60
CA ASN A 162 9.56 -8.83 15.44
C ASN A 162 10.74 -7.85 15.64
N TRP A 163 10.55 -6.79 16.45
CA TRP A 163 11.59 -5.80 16.75
C TRP A 163 12.83 -6.36 17.42
N ASN A 164 12.69 -7.47 18.16
CA ASN A 164 13.78 -8.15 18.86
C ASN A 164 14.55 -9.11 17.94
N ASN A 165 14.23 -9.10 16.64
CA ASN A 165 14.77 -10.00 15.64
C ASN A 165 14.41 -11.49 15.89
N GLU A 166 13.27 -11.73 16.56
CA GLU A 166 12.75 -13.07 16.85
C GLU A 166 11.73 -13.48 15.79
N LEU A 167 11.79 -14.73 15.35
CA LEU A 167 10.80 -15.31 14.44
C LEU A 167 9.48 -15.53 15.21
N VAL A 168 8.43 -14.79 14.86
CA VAL A 168 7.11 -14.84 15.54
C VAL A 168 6.01 -15.43 14.68
N SER A 169 6.20 -15.46 13.37
CA SER A 169 5.24 -16.04 12.41
C SER A 169 5.94 -16.45 11.12
N PRO A 170 5.33 -17.31 10.29
CA PRO A 170 5.81 -17.50 8.92
C PRO A 170 5.75 -16.18 8.14
N GLN A 171 6.71 -15.95 7.27
CA GLN A 171 6.65 -14.85 6.30
C GLN A 171 5.31 -14.84 5.55
N GLY A 172 4.95 -13.71 5.01
CA GLY A 172 3.74 -13.61 4.21
C GLY A 172 3.29 -12.18 3.93
N PRO A 173 2.16 -12.04 3.24
CA PRO A 173 1.65 -10.74 2.84
C PRO A 173 1.15 -9.92 4.03
N VAL A 174 1.27 -8.60 3.91
CA VAL A 174 0.71 -7.61 4.84
C VAL A 174 -0.06 -6.54 4.09
N HIS A 175 -1.09 -5.98 4.71
CA HIS A 175 -1.97 -4.99 4.11
C HIS A 175 -1.90 -3.66 4.85
N LEU A 176 -1.67 -2.60 4.10
CA LEU A 176 -1.78 -1.20 4.54
C LEU A 176 -2.94 -0.54 3.78
N ASN A 177 -4.03 -0.24 4.48
CA ASN A 177 -5.15 0.54 3.95
C ASN A 177 -4.92 2.02 4.22
N ILE A 178 -4.93 2.84 3.17
CA ILE A 178 -4.43 4.22 3.22
C ILE A 178 -5.52 5.16 2.72
N PRO A 179 -6.38 5.69 3.61
CA PRO A 179 -7.42 6.61 3.22
C PRO A 179 -6.86 8.00 2.88
N PHE A 180 -7.36 8.57 1.79
CA PHE A 180 -7.07 9.93 1.36
C PHE A 180 -8.36 10.74 1.20
N ASP A 181 -8.37 11.96 1.72
CA ASP A 181 -9.45 12.94 1.47
C ASP A 181 -9.10 13.81 0.24
N GLU A 182 -10.09 14.48 -0.32
CA GLU A 182 -9.92 15.35 -1.48
C GLU A 182 -9.64 16.80 -1.08
N PRO A 183 -8.86 17.51 -1.90
CA PRO A 183 -8.27 17.12 -3.17
C PRO A 183 -7.06 16.17 -3.02
N LEU A 184 -6.93 15.20 -3.93
CA LEU A 184 -5.89 14.17 -3.86
C LEU A 184 -4.50 14.69 -4.19
N TYR A 185 -4.41 15.61 -5.15
CA TYR A 185 -3.17 16.22 -5.61
C TYR A 185 -3.41 17.68 -6.00
N GLN A 186 -2.34 18.38 -6.27
CA GLN A 186 -2.37 19.76 -6.70
C GLN A 186 -1.94 19.86 -8.16
N SER A 187 -2.86 20.33 -9.02
CA SER A 187 -2.54 20.71 -10.40
C SER A 187 -1.63 21.96 -10.36
N GLY A 188 -0.45 21.90 -10.98
CA GLY A 188 0.46 23.05 -11.10
C GLY A 188 1.85 22.87 -10.51
N ARG A 189 2.28 21.68 -10.12
CA ARG A 189 3.71 21.38 -9.99
C ARG A 189 4.31 21.31 -11.39
N SER A 190 4.84 22.44 -11.89
CA SER A 190 5.77 22.42 -13.01
C SER A 190 6.93 21.48 -12.64
N GLN A 191 7.16 20.51 -13.47
CA GLN A 191 8.40 19.75 -13.48
C GLN A 191 9.55 20.77 -13.57
N LYS A 192 10.35 20.85 -12.53
CA LYS A 192 11.66 21.47 -12.57
C LYS A 192 12.71 20.39 -12.80
#